data_11463ad3b38bbbe3677d97602404eb95
#
_entry.id   11463ad3b38bbbe3677d97602404eb95
#
_cell.length_a   1.000
_cell.length_b   1.000
_cell.length_c   1.000
_cell.angle_alpha   90.00
_cell.angle_beta   90.00
_cell.angle_gamma   90.00
#
_symmetry.space_group_name_H-M   'P 1'
#
loop_
_entity.id
_entity.type
_entity.pdbx_description
1 polymer ?
#
loop_
_entity_poly.entity_id
_entity_poly.type
_entity_poly.pdbx_seq_one_letter_code
_entity_poly.pdbx_strand_id
1 'polypeptide(L)'
;KNGKIYCTAKEPFLGKEKPLPNLPAFSELFSSGVTCVVFKLPSLLKTRNFKLICFALLSFVLRKYYRQKIPKLLDSFLNKQKEKDLFFIGGSVGAELIKFHYAKKNDVVVEGVETINLIAKSNKALNRLISQVKPKEVKKRIFIVGLFSPELLRYLRKKYPLANIEVRYFDILRPSRIKEFTWIKNFSLSNDIKISVYDQSTSSKFGIPYAMNKVNTSKLINFLNVKKKYDVCFLAAYSLDREKSLRPLLSALKKANLNVKILLVDYPYSELEDFKVDREIVSYENYLRLMSESRAVIDLWRLAPGEGYSFRISEALTLNSKIITNRTCILNEPFYDASRMFVFSEGNEINPDAIKHFLISPMKPVDKSIFSLGTN
;
A
#
# COMPACT_ATOMS: atom_id res chain seq x y z
N LYS A 1 -24.45 -0.92 21.23
CA LYS A 1 -23.79 -2.19 20.76
C LYS A 1 -23.44 -1.98 19.31
N ASN A 2 -22.18 -1.67 19.03
CA ASN A 2 -21.67 -1.31 17.70
C ASN A 2 -21.42 -2.58 16.88
N GLY A 3 -22.28 -2.87 15.90
CA GLY A 3 -22.07 -3.93 14.91
C GLY A 3 -21.04 -3.49 13.86
N LYS A 4 -19.93 -4.18 13.76
CA LYS A 4 -18.94 -4.01 12.69
C LYS A 4 -19.29 -4.93 11.53
N ILE A 5 -19.27 -4.41 10.31
CA ILE A 5 -19.56 -5.15 9.07
C ILE A 5 -18.25 -5.39 8.31
N TYR A 6 -18.10 -6.61 7.80
CA TYR A 6 -16.92 -7.05 7.08
C TYR A 6 -17.30 -7.50 5.66
N CYS A 7 -16.57 -7.05 4.65
CA CYS A 7 -16.66 -7.55 3.27
C CYS A 7 -15.33 -8.15 2.85
N THR A 8 -15.29 -9.43 2.55
CA THR A 8 -14.14 -10.11 1.97
C THR A 8 -14.40 -10.35 0.49
N ALA A 9 -13.56 -9.80 -0.37
CA ALA A 9 -13.54 -10.07 -1.81
C ALA A 9 -12.27 -10.86 -2.16
N LYS A 10 -12.07 -12.03 -1.52
CA LYS A 10 -11.12 -13.07 -1.95
C LYS A 10 -11.75 -14.43 -1.71
N GLU A 11 -11.39 -15.39 -2.55
CA GLU A 11 -11.81 -16.78 -2.49
C GLU A 11 -11.72 -17.40 -1.09
N PRO A 12 -12.55 -18.41 -0.78
CA PRO A 12 -12.77 -18.85 0.58
C PRO A 12 -11.57 -19.63 1.11
N PHE A 13 -10.64 -18.98 1.77
CA PHE A 13 -9.83 -19.63 2.78
C PHE A 13 -10.51 -19.41 4.13
N LEU A 14 -10.91 -20.48 4.74
CA LEU A 14 -11.45 -20.57 6.10
C LEU A 14 -10.44 -19.96 7.09
N GLY A 15 -10.67 -18.73 7.53
CA GLY A 15 -9.88 -18.12 8.58
C GLY A 15 -10.20 -16.64 8.79
N LYS A 16 -10.92 -16.37 9.87
CA LYS A 16 -11.13 -15.08 10.57
C LYS A 16 -11.31 -13.82 9.72
N GLU A 17 -12.50 -13.30 9.76
CA GLU A 17 -12.98 -12.06 9.13
C GLU A 17 -12.15 -10.83 9.56
N LYS A 18 -11.70 -10.02 8.59
CA LYS A 18 -11.00 -8.74 8.83
C LYS A 18 -11.98 -7.56 8.71
N PRO A 19 -11.89 -6.54 9.57
CA PRO A 19 -12.69 -5.33 9.45
C PRO A 19 -12.29 -4.50 8.22
N LEU A 20 -13.30 -3.97 7.53
CA LEU A 20 -13.09 -2.96 6.48
C LEU A 20 -12.65 -1.63 7.10
N PRO A 21 -11.74 -0.89 6.44
CA PRO A 21 -11.40 0.45 6.87
C PRO A 21 -12.63 1.35 6.86
N ASN A 22 -12.80 2.13 7.92
CA ASN A 22 -13.90 3.08 8.11
C ASN A 22 -13.84 4.16 7.01
N LEU A 23 -14.71 4.05 6.01
CA LEU A 23 -15.08 5.16 5.15
C LEU A 23 -16.23 5.90 5.84
N PRO A 24 -16.10 7.16 6.26
CA PRO A 24 -17.18 7.91 6.89
C PRO A 24 -18.47 7.94 6.06
N ALA A 25 -18.35 7.92 4.73
CA ALA A 25 -19.46 7.84 3.80
C ALA A 25 -20.13 6.44 3.72
N PHE A 26 -19.44 5.37 4.12
CA PHE A 26 -20.01 4.02 4.15
C PHE A 26 -20.81 3.74 5.41
N SER A 27 -20.47 4.35 6.56
CA SER A 27 -21.26 4.19 7.78
C SER A 27 -22.67 4.80 7.66
N GLU A 28 -22.83 5.87 6.90
CA GLU A 28 -24.16 6.47 6.62
C GLU A 28 -25.01 5.62 5.66
N LEU A 29 -24.37 4.83 4.79
CA LEU A 29 -25.04 3.94 3.84
C LEU A 29 -25.67 2.72 4.52
N PHE A 30 -25.07 2.23 5.58
CA PHE A 30 -25.55 1.05 6.31
C PHE A 30 -26.62 1.36 7.35
N SER A 31 -26.79 2.61 7.74
CA SER A 31 -27.87 3.01 8.68
C SER A 31 -29.27 2.99 8.04
N SER A 32 -29.37 3.00 6.72
CA SER A 32 -30.64 3.10 5.97
C SER A 32 -31.10 1.79 5.31
N GLY A 33 -31.25 0.71 6.04
CA GLY A 33 -32.11 -0.41 5.64
C GLY A 33 -31.46 -1.68 5.08
N VAL A 34 -30.18 -1.69 4.69
CA VAL A 34 -29.50 -2.92 4.19
C VAL A 34 -29.14 -3.87 5.34
N THR A 35 -28.96 -3.34 6.53
CA THR A 35 -28.67 -4.11 7.76
C THR A 35 -29.76 -5.11 8.11
N CYS A 36 -31.03 -4.80 7.82
CA CYS A 36 -32.16 -5.68 8.16
C CYS A 36 -32.22 -6.98 7.35
N VAL A 37 -31.72 -6.98 6.11
CA VAL A 37 -31.80 -8.16 5.22
C VAL A 37 -30.73 -9.19 5.58
N VAL A 38 -29.55 -8.77 6.03
CA VAL A 38 -28.42 -9.66 6.33
C VAL A 38 -28.62 -10.41 7.68
N PHE A 39 -29.26 -9.79 8.65
CA PHE A 39 -29.41 -10.36 10.01
C PHE A 39 -30.57 -11.34 10.19
N LYS A 40 -31.57 -11.37 9.30
CA LYS A 40 -32.70 -12.32 9.38
C LYS A 40 -32.46 -13.65 8.64
N LEU A 41 -31.41 -13.76 7.82
CA LEU A 41 -31.09 -15.00 7.09
C LEU A 41 -30.44 -16.15 7.89
N PRO A 42 -29.66 -15.93 8.96
CA PRO A 42 -28.93 -17.02 9.61
C PRO A 42 -29.80 -18.12 10.24
N SER A 43 -31.05 -17.83 10.60
CA SER A 43 -31.90 -18.80 11.26
C SER A 43 -32.56 -19.82 10.32
N LEU A 44 -32.54 -19.59 9.01
CA LEU A 44 -33.22 -20.43 8.00
C LEU A 44 -32.28 -21.41 7.28
N LEU A 45 -30.98 -21.38 7.52
CA LEU A 45 -29.99 -22.06 6.69
C LEU A 45 -29.35 -23.27 7.40
N LYS A 46 -29.99 -24.43 7.39
CA LYS A 46 -29.49 -25.65 8.05
C LYS A 46 -28.57 -26.54 7.21
N THR A 47 -28.42 -26.32 5.90
CA THR A 47 -27.56 -27.16 5.05
C THR A 47 -26.41 -26.36 4.43
N ARG A 48 -25.21 -27.01 4.31
CA ARG A 48 -23.97 -26.41 3.81
C ARG A 48 -24.08 -25.89 2.37
N ASN A 49 -24.81 -26.60 1.51
CA ASN A 49 -24.98 -26.23 0.10
C ASN A 49 -25.95 -25.06 -0.07
N PHE A 50 -26.99 -24.97 0.76
CA PHE A 50 -27.96 -23.87 0.72
C PHE A 50 -27.32 -22.56 1.18
N LYS A 51 -26.44 -22.59 2.19
CA LYS A 51 -25.64 -21.41 2.62
C LYS A 51 -24.78 -20.87 1.49
N LEU A 52 -24.12 -21.73 0.71
CA LEU A 52 -23.28 -21.32 -0.43
C LEU A 52 -24.11 -20.67 -1.55
N ILE A 53 -25.29 -21.24 -1.87
CA ILE A 53 -26.18 -20.69 -2.90
C ILE A 53 -26.72 -19.32 -2.45
N CYS A 54 -27.15 -19.19 -1.20
CA CYS A 54 -27.63 -17.91 -0.68
C CYS A 54 -26.52 -16.85 -0.60
N PHE A 55 -25.29 -17.26 -0.26
CA PHE A 55 -24.13 -16.36 -0.27
C PHE A 55 -23.79 -15.90 -1.70
N ALA A 56 -23.86 -16.79 -2.67
CA ALA A 56 -23.64 -16.46 -4.08
C ALA A 56 -24.73 -15.53 -4.63
N LEU A 57 -26.00 -15.79 -4.32
CA LEU A 57 -27.13 -14.94 -4.70
C LEU A 57 -27.06 -13.56 -4.01
N LEU A 58 -26.75 -13.52 -2.72
CA LEU A 58 -26.57 -12.28 -1.98
C LEU A 58 -25.39 -11.47 -2.55
N SER A 59 -24.28 -12.12 -2.86
CA SER A 59 -23.14 -11.50 -3.50
C SER A 59 -23.48 -10.95 -4.89
N PHE A 60 -24.31 -11.67 -5.64
CA PHE A 60 -24.77 -11.22 -6.97
C PHE A 60 -25.71 -10.01 -6.85
N VAL A 61 -26.69 -10.04 -5.96
CA VAL A 61 -27.63 -8.94 -5.72
C VAL A 61 -26.88 -7.71 -5.19
N LEU A 62 -25.96 -7.88 -4.22
CA LEU A 62 -25.13 -6.81 -3.71
C LEU A 62 -24.24 -6.23 -4.79
N ARG A 63 -23.60 -7.06 -5.63
CA ARG A 63 -22.81 -6.58 -6.78
C ARG A 63 -23.66 -5.77 -7.77
N LYS A 64 -24.89 -6.23 -8.09
CA LYS A 64 -25.81 -5.51 -8.98
C LYS A 64 -26.24 -4.18 -8.37
N TYR A 65 -26.57 -4.16 -7.08
CA TYR A 65 -26.97 -2.95 -6.35
C TYR A 65 -25.82 -1.94 -6.26
N TYR A 66 -24.63 -2.39 -5.87
CA TYR A 66 -23.44 -1.54 -5.76
C TYR A 66 -23.00 -1.00 -7.13
N ARG A 67 -23.08 -1.80 -8.18
CA ARG A 67 -22.79 -1.33 -9.55
C ARG A 67 -23.64 -0.14 -10.00
N GLN A 68 -24.85 -0.02 -9.50
CA GLN A 68 -25.75 1.09 -9.85
C GLN A 68 -25.61 2.29 -8.92
N LYS A 69 -25.41 2.07 -7.63
CA LYS A 69 -25.45 3.13 -6.62
C LYS A 69 -24.09 3.77 -6.33
N ILE A 70 -23.00 3.00 -6.33
CA ILE A 70 -21.67 3.55 -6.01
C ILE A 70 -21.25 4.69 -6.94
N PRO A 71 -21.42 4.62 -8.27
CA PRO A 71 -21.07 5.74 -9.13
C PRO A 71 -21.83 7.03 -8.77
N LYS A 72 -23.13 6.93 -8.46
CA LYS A 72 -23.94 8.09 -8.05
C LYS A 72 -23.51 8.65 -6.71
N LEU A 73 -23.14 7.77 -5.76
CA LEU A 73 -22.64 8.17 -4.45
C LEU A 73 -21.27 8.84 -4.55
N LEU A 74 -20.38 8.29 -5.36
CA LEU A 74 -19.10 8.92 -5.66
C LEU A 74 -19.31 10.32 -6.27
N ASP A 75 -20.21 10.46 -7.23
CA ASP A 75 -20.51 11.75 -7.85
C ASP A 75 -21.11 12.73 -6.84
N SER A 76 -22.06 12.30 -6.02
CA SER A 76 -22.65 13.10 -4.94
C SER A 76 -21.60 13.54 -3.92
N PHE A 77 -20.74 12.61 -3.47
CA PHE A 77 -19.65 12.89 -2.56
C PHE A 77 -18.68 13.93 -3.14
N LEU A 78 -18.21 13.72 -4.38
CA LEU A 78 -17.29 14.63 -5.04
C LEU A 78 -17.92 16.01 -5.32
N ASN A 79 -19.24 16.06 -5.47
CA ASN A 79 -19.98 17.32 -5.60
C ASN A 79 -19.95 18.17 -4.34
N LYS A 80 -19.92 17.55 -3.15
CA LYS A 80 -19.77 18.23 -1.86
C LYS A 80 -18.35 18.76 -1.62
N GLN A 81 -17.33 18.21 -2.27
CA GLN A 81 -15.92 18.57 -2.08
C GLN A 81 -15.41 19.55 -3.15
N LYS A 82 -16.10 20.68 -3.35
CA LYS A 82 -15.88 21.58 -4.50
C LYS A 82 -14.45 22.09 -4.63
N GLU A 83 -13.82 22.53 -3.54
CA GLU A 83 -12.52 23.24 -3.56
C GLU A 83 -11.36 22.44 -2.97
N LYS A 84 -11.63 21.31 -2.35
CA LYS A 84 -10.59 20.52 -1.71
C LYS A 84 -9.84 19.64 -2.70
N ASP A 85 -8.55 19.51 -2.50
CA ASP A 85 -7.74 18.52 -3.21
C ASP A 85 -8.22 17.12 -2.90
N LEU A 86 -8.09 16.23 -3.89
CA LEU A 86 -8.56 14.86 -3.80
C LEU A 86 -7.38 13.90 -3.82
N PHE A 87 -7.42 12.94 -2.92
CA PHE A 87 -6.41 11.94 -2.77
C PHE A 87 -7.03 10.55 -2.83
N PHE A 88 -6.84 9.83 -3.94
CA PHE A 88 -7.36 8.48 -4.14
C PHE A 88 -6.30 7.45 -3.83
N ILE A 89 -6.60 6.53 -2.91
CA ILE A 89 -5.68 5.48 -2.50
C ILE A 89 -6.27 4.12 -2.83
N GLY A 90 -5.57 3.35 -3.67
CA GLY A 90 -5.86 1.95 -3.94
C GLY A 90 -5.10 1.04 -2.96
N GLY A 91 -5.78 -0.01 -2.49
CA GLY A 91 -5.20 -1.01 -1.59
C GLY A 91 -5.27 -0.67 -0.10
N SER A 92 -5.46 -1.70 0.71
CA SER A 92 -5.63 -1.53 2.16
C SER A 92 -4.31 -1.36 2.93
N VAL A 93 -3.25 -2.00 2.47
CA VAL A 93 -1.98 -2.09 3.24
C VAL A 93 -1.11 -0.84 3.09
N GLY A 94 -1.27 -0.09 2.00
CA GLY A 94 -0.51 1.13 1.76
C GLY A 94 -1.24 2.42 2.14
N ALA A 95 -2.52 2.34 2.50
CA ALA A 95 -3.35 3.53 2.67
C ALA A 95 -2.84 4.45 3.80
N GLU A 96 -2.56 3.92 4.98
CA GLU A 96 -2.05 4.70 6.10
C GLU A 96 -0.67 5.30 5.80
N LEU A 97 0.22 4.53 5.19
CA LEU A 97 1.55 4.97 4.77
C LEU A 97 1.44 6.14 3.78
N ILE A 98 0.65 5.96 2.73
CA ILE A 98 0.47 6.97 1.68
C ILE A 98 -0.19 8.22 2.24
N LYS A 99 -1.23 8.07 3.05
CA LYS A 99 -1.89 9.17 3.75
C LYS A 99 -0.92 9.93 4.66
N PHE A 100 -0.11 9.20 5.43
CA PHE A 100 0.88 9.80 6.30
C PHE A 100 1.88 10.65 5.54
N HIS A 101 2.46 10.14 4.44
CA HIS A 101 3.50 10.87 3.72
C HIS A 101 2.97 11.92 2.74
N TYR A 102 1.90 11.63 2.01
CA TYR A 102 1.49 12.43 0.85
C TYR A 102 0.27 13.31 1.07
N ALA A 103 -0.67 12.90 1.94
CA ALA A 103 -1.86 13.70 2.17
C ALA A 103 -1.57 14.91 3.06
N LYS A 104 -2.09 16.07 2.66
CA LYS A 104 -2.10 17.30 3.45
C LYS A 104 -3.29 17.30 4.41
N LYS A 105 -3.24 18.12 5.47
CA LYS A 105 -4.29 18.19 6.52
C LYS A 105 -5.71 18.45 5.95
N ASN A 106 -5.80 19.20 4.86
CA ASN A 106 -7.07 19.60 4.26
C ASN A 106 -7.47 18.74 3.05
N ASP A 107 -6.66 17.76 2.66
CA ASP A 107 -6.99 16.88 1.53
C ASP A 107 -8.17 15.98 1.87
N VAL A 108 -9.00 15.71 0.88
CA VAL A 108 -10.04 14.70 0.98
C VAL A 108 -9.49 13.36 0.51
N VAL A 109 -9.28 12.45 1.45
CA VAL A 109 -8.76 11.12 1.16
C VAL A 109 -9.91 10.17 0.84
N VAL A 110 -9.84 9.52 -0.32
CA VAL A 110 -10.79 8.49 -0.77
C VAL A 110 -10.07 7.14 -0.75
N GLU A 111 -10.39 6.33 0.25
CA GLU A 111 -9.83 4.98 0.42
C GLU A 111 -10.74 3.91 -0.22
N GLY A 112 -10.21 2.69 -0.38
CA GLY A 112 -11.01 1.56 -0.91
C GLY A 112 -11.32 1.66 -2.40
N VAL A 113 -10.52 2.40 -3.15
CA VAL A 113 -10.72 2.63 -4.58
C VAL A 113 -10.62 1.33 -5.40
N GLU A 114 -10.00 0.27 -4.88
CA GLU A 114 -10.04 -1.05 -5.50
C GLU A 114 -11.47 -1.58 -5.64
N THR A 115 -12.32 -1.33 -4.64
CA THR A 115 -13.75 -1.68 -4.72
C THR A 115 -14.44 -0.86 -5.81
N ILE A 116 -14.11 0.43 -5.92
CA ILE A 116 -14.61 1.29 -6.99
C ILE A 116 -14.12 0.78 -8.36
N ASN A 117 -12.87 0.34 -8.46
CA ASN A 117 -12.30 -0.22 -9.68
C ASN A 117 -12.96 -1.52 -10.12
N LEU A 118 -13.19 -2.46 -9.20
CA LEU A 118 -13.89 -3.72 -9.49
C LEU A 118 -15.31 -3.47 -9.99
N ILE A 119 -15.95 -2.45 -9.47
CA ILE A 119 -17.29 -2.03 -9.89
C ILE A 119 -17.23 -1.30 -11.21
N ALA A 120 -16.21 -0.48 -11.43
CA ALA A 120 -16.02 0.30 -12.66
C ALA A 120 -15.78 -0.56 -13.90
N LYS A 121 -14.94 -1.60 -13.80
CA LYS A 121 -14.52 -2.46 -14.91
C LYS A 121 -15.65 -3.14 -15.69
N SER A 122 -16.84 -3.28 -15.13
CA SER A 122 -17.97 -3.96 -15.76
C SER A 122 -19.21 -3.08 -15.86
N ASN A 123 -19.08 -1.75 -15.77
CA ASN A 123 -20.23 -0.94 -15.38
C ASN A 123 -20.74 0.01 -16.44
N LYS A 124 -21.80 -0.43 -17.14
CA LYS A 124 -22.63 0.46 -17.97
C LYS A 124 -23.08 1.71 -17.21
N ALA A 125 -23.24 1.65 -15.88
CA ALA A 125 -23.65 2.79 -15.06
C ALA A 125 -22.56 3.85 -14.92
N LEU A 126 -21.28 3.47 -14.78
CA LEU A 126 -20.18 4.45 -14.76
C LEU A 126 -20.01 5.11 -16.13
N ASN A 127 -20.09 4.34 -17.21
CA ASN A 127 -20.04 4.89 -18.57
C ASN A 127 -21.20 5.86 -18.83
N ARG A 128 -22.42 5.53 -18.35
CA ARG A 128 -23.57 6.45 -18.40
C ARG A 128 -23.35 7.69 -17.54
N LEU A 129 -22.77 7.52 -16.35
CA LEU A 129 -22.39 8.66 -15.49
C LEU A 129 -21.35 9.55 -16.17
N ILE A 130 -20.34 8.95 -16.80
CA ILE A 130 -19.31 9.67 -17.57
C ILE A 130 -19.95 10.49 -18.69
N SER A 131 -20.94 9.95 -19.40
CA SER A 131 -21.63 10.68 -20.48
C SER A 131 -22.43 11.88 -19.95
N GLN A 132 -23.00 11.78 -18.76
CA GLN A 132 -23.89 12.78 -18.15
C GLN A 132 -23.20 13.77 -17.20
N VAL A 133 -21.91 13.55 -16.88
CA VAL A 133 -21.19 14.40 -15.93
C VAL A 133 -21.06 15.83 -16.48
N LYS A 134 -21.44 16.81 -15.66
CA LYS A 134 -21.21 18.23 -15.96
C LYS A 134 -19.80 18.62 -15.51
N PRO A 135 -18.99 19.22 -16.38
CA PRO A 135 -17.68 19.73 -16.04
C PRO A 135 -17.74 20.75 -14.89
N LYS A 136 -16.72 20.77 -14.05
CA LYS A 136 -16.52 21.77 -13.02
C LYS A 136 -15.17 22.42 -13.24
N GLU A 137 -15.18 23.71 -13.53
CA GLU A 137 -13.99 24.51 -13.77
C GLU A 137 -13.33 24.94 -12.46
N VAL A 138 -12.90 23.97 -11.68
CA VAL A 138 -12.21 24.17 -10.41
C VAL A 138 -10.76 23.74 -10.56
N LYS A 139 -9.82 24.63 -10.26
CA LYS A 139 -8.41 24.28 -10.15
C LYS A 139 -8.19 23.51 -8.85
N LYS A 140 -7.81 22.24 -8.96
CA LYS A 140 -7.49 21.39 -7.82
C LYS A 140 -6.43 20.35 -8.18
N ARG A 141 -5.80 19.81 -7.17
CA ARG A 141 -4.93 18.66 -7.31
C ARG A 141 -5.74 17.37 -7.11
N ILE A 142 -5.51 16.38 -7.98
CA ILE A 142 -6.05 15.04 -7.84
C ILE A 142 -4.86 14.09 -7.90
N PHE A 143 -4.59 13.42 -6.79
CA PHE A 143 -3.50 12.45 -6.69
C PHE A 143 -4.06 11.05 -6.57
N ILE A 144 -3.59 10.14 -7.43
CA ILE A 144 -4.12 8.78 -7.55
C ILE A 144 -2.98 7.79 -7.34
N VAL A 145 -3.13 6.91 -6.35
CA VAL A 145 -2.11 5.95 -5.95
C VAL A 145 -2.59 4.52 -6.17
N GLY A 146 -1.78 3.74 -6.86
CA GLY A 146 -2.01 2.30 -7.02
C GLY A 146 -3.30 1.95 -7.78
N LEU A 147 -3.89 2.92 -8.45
CA LEU A 147 -5.19 2.80 -9.09
C LEU A 147 -5.05 2.54 -10.58
N PHE A 148 -5.66 1.45 -11.04
CA PHE A 148 -5.78 1.12 -12.46
C PHE A 148 -7.25 0.99 -12.86
N SER A 149 -7.98 2.10 -12.92
CA SER A 149 -9.30 2.18 -13.53
C SER A 149 -9.32 3.24 -14.61
N PRO A 150 -9.24 2.82 -15.88
CA PRO A 150 -9.39 3.72 -17.01
C PRO A 150 -10.66 4.57 -16.93
N GLU A 151 -11.75 3.96 -16.51
CA GLU A 151 -13.05 4.61 -16.41
C GLU A 151 -13.08 5.70 -15.34
N LEU A 152 -12.45 5.45 -14.18
CA LEU A 152 -12.36 6.48 -13.14
C LEU A 152 -11.50 7.64 -13.58
N LEU A 153 -10.37 7.37 -14.23
CA LEU A 153 -9.49 8.42 -14.75
C LEU A 153 -10.23 9.29 -15.79
N ARG A 154 -10.97 8.65 -16.72
CA ARG A 154 -11.83 9.33 -17.69
C ARG A 154 -12.90 10.18 -17.01
N TYR A 155 -13.55 9.62 -15.99
CA TYR A 155 -14.56 10.33 -15.19
C TYR A 155 -13.97 11.58 -14.51
N LEU A 156 -12.85 11.44 -13.83
CA LEU A 156 -12.20 12.54 -13.11
C LEU A 156 -11.74 13.65 -14.06
N ARG A 157 -11.13 13.31 -15.18
CA ARG A 157 -10.70 14.30 -16.18
C ARG A 157 -11.88 15.04 -16.78
N LYS A 158 -12.98 14.33 -17.11
CA LYS A 158 -14.20 14.97 -17.62
C LYS A 158 -14.87 15.88 -16.58
N LYS A 159 -14.90 15.44 -15.31
CA LYS A 159 -15.50 16.21 -14.22
C LYS A 159 -14.70 17.44 -13.84
N TYR A 160 -13.39 17.35 -13.87
CA TYR A 160 -12.44 18.40 -13.47
C TYR A 160 -11.43 18.67 -14.58
N PRO A 161 -11.83 19.37 -15.65
CA PRO A 161 -10.97 19.59 -16.80
C PRO A 161 -9.71 20.42 -16.47
N LEU A 162 -9.79 21.31 -15.48
CA LEU A 162 -8.66 22.17 -15.05
C LEU A 162 -7.84 21.58 -13.89
N ALA A 163 -8.14 20.35 -13.45
CA ALA A 163 -7.41 19.75 -12.35
C ALA A 163 -6.01 19.29 -12.80
N ASN A 164 -5.02 19.49 -11.91
CA ASN A 164 -3.73 18.84 -12.02
C ASN A 164 -3.86 17.38 -11.51
N ILE A 165 -3.95 16.43 -12.43
CA ILE A 165 -4.11 15.01 -12.09
C ILE A 165 -2.75 14.34 -12.18
N GLU A 166 -2.37 13.63 -11.11
CA GLU A 166 -1.16 12.82 -11.04
C GLU A 166 -1.52 11.38 -10.67
N VAL A 167 -1.06 10.42 -11.47
CA VAL A 167 -1.18 8.98 -11.23
C VAL A 167 0.17 8.44 -10.83
N ARG A 168 0.28 7.83 -9.67
CA ARG A 168 1.51 7.23 -9.19
C ARG A 168 1.33 5.76 -8.89
N TYR A 169 2.12 4.94 -9.57
CA TYR A 169 2.09 3.51 -9.40
C TYR A 169 3.22 3.05 -8.48
N PHE A 170 2.86 2.48 -7.32
CA PHE A 170 3.78 2.08 -6.27
C PHE A 170 4.01 0.56 -6.18
N ASP A 171 3.56 -0.21 -7.16
CA ASP A 171 3.69 -1.66 -7.15
C ASP A 171 4.43 -2.15 -8.40
N ILE A 172 4.94 -3.36 -8.36
CA ILE A 172 5.56 -4.01 -9.54
C ILE A 172 4.48 -4.30 -10.57
N LEU A 173 4.73 -3.90 -11.81
CA LEU A 173 3.77 -4.11 -12.89
C LEU A 173 3.72 -5.59 -13.29
N ARG A 174 2.65 -6.27 -12.87
CA ARG A 174 2.41 -7.67 -13.21
C ARG A 174 2.05 -7.84 -14.67
N PRO A 175 2.45 -8.95 -15.33
CA PRO A 175 2.10 -9.22 -16.73
C PRO A 175 0.62 -9.08 -17.04
N SER A 176 -0.26 -9.52 -16.14
CA SER A 176 -1.73 -9.41 -16.27
C SER A 176 -2.25 -7.96 -16.29
N ARG A 177 -1.46 -6.99 -15.86
CA ARG A 177 -1.82 -5.57 -15.79
C ARG A 177 -1.22 -4.73 -16.92
N ILE A 178 -0.34 -5.28 -17.76
CA ILE A 178 0.37 -4.54 -18.79
C ILE A 178 -0.61 -3.86 -19.75
N LYS A 179 -1.63 -4.55 -20.23
CA LYS A 179 -2.63 -3.99 -21.16
C LYS A 179 -3.36 -2.79 -20.56
N GLU A 180 -3.77 -2.90 -19.32
CA GLU A 180 -4.46 -1.83 -18.59
C GLU A 180 -3.52 -0.64 -18.34
N PHE A 181 -2.28 -0.92 -17.94
CA PHE A 181 -1.25 0.09 -17.72
C PHE A 181 -0.93 0.86 -19.01
N THR A 182 -0.76 0.16 -20.14
CA THR A 182 -0.53 0.79 -21.46
C THR A 182 -1.68 1.73 -21.82
N TRP A 183 -2.91 1.31 -21.56
CA TRP A 183 -4.08 2.18 -21.79
C TRP A 183 -4.00 3.44 -20.91
N ILE A 184 -3.72 3.29 -19.61
CA ILE A 184 -3.59 4.43 -18.68
C ILE A 184 -2.48 5.37 -19.11
N LYS A 185 -1.32 4.84 -19.53
CA LYS A 185 -0.21 5.62 -20.06
C LYS A 185 -0.66 6.48 -21.25
N ASN A 186 -1.24 5.84 -22.27
CA ASN A 186 -1.66 6.55 -23.49
C ASN A 186 -2.74 7.60 -23.21
N PHE A 187 -3.71 7.26 -22.36
CA PHE A 187 -4.74 8.19 -21.95
C PHE A 187 -4.16 9.37 -21.17
N SER A 188 -3.21 9.12 -20.26
CA SER A 188 -2.57 10.16 -19.48
C SER A 188 -1.81 11.15 -20.35
N LEU A 189 -1.02 10.66 -21.29
CA LEU A 189 -0.25 11.49 -22.22
C LEU A 189 -1.17 12.37 -23.10
N SER A 190 -2.31 11.81 -23.54
CA SER A 190 -3.28 12.54 -24.40
C SER A 190 -4.16 13.51 -23.63
N ASN A 191 -4.14 13.53 -22.31
CA ASN A 191 -5.05 14.32 -21.47
C ASN A 191 -4.32 15.16 -20.41
N ASP A 192 -3.02 15.44 -20.59
CA ASP A 192 -2.19 16.19 -19.66
C ASP A 192 -2.31 15.68 -18.21
N ILE A 193 -2.20 14.36 -18.05
CA ILE A 193 -2.17 13.69 -16.74
C ILE A 193 -0.74 13.23 -16.49
N LYS A 194 -0.17 13.66 -15.36
CA LYS A 194 1.15 13.19 -14.94
C LYS A 194 1.05 11.73 -14.51
N ILE A 195 1.96 10.90 -15.02
CA ILE A 195 2.09 9.51 -14.59
C ILE A 195 3.53 9.22 -14.21
N SER A 196 3.73 8.47 -13.12
CA SER A 196 5.05 8.03 -12.66
C SER A 196 5.00 6.63 -12.06
N VAL A 197 6.14 5.95 -12.09
CA VAL A 197 6.33 4.61 -11.54
C VAL A 197 7.50 4.62 -10.56
N TYR A 198 7.50 3.71 -9.58
CA TYR A 198 8.56 3.62 -8.58
C TYR A 198 9.69 2.65 -8.96
N ASP A 199 9.54 1.93 -10.05
CA ASP A 199 10.40 0.86 -10.53
C ASP A 199 11.08 1.27 -11.84
N GLN A 200 12.41 1.22 -11.87
CA GLN A 200 13.22 1.68 -13.01
C GLN A 200 13.02 0.81 -14.25
N SER A 201 12.83 -0.50 -14.09
CA SER A 201 12.59 -1.39 -15.24
C SER A 201 11.27 -1.08 -15.94
N THR A 202 10.20 -0.80 -15.18
CA THR A 202 8.93 -0.32 -15.71
C THR A 202 9.07 1.06 -16.35
N SER A 203 9.83 1.96 -15.71
CA SER A 203 10.13 3.30 -16.25
C SER A 203 10.77 3.20 -17.65
N SER A 204 11.85 2.45 -17.76
CA SER A 204 12.60 2.26 -19.02
C SER A 204 11.75 1.55 -20.07
N LYS A 205 11.06 0.47 -19.70
CA LYS A 205 10.22 -0.32 -20.62
C LYS A 205 9.07 0.47 -21.23
N PHE A 206 8.46 1.38 -20.48
CA PHE A 206 7.27 2.11 -20.92
C PHE A 206 7.54 3.59 -21.23
N GLY A 207 8.76 4.09 -21.05
CA GLY A 207 9.10 5.49 -21.23
C GLY A 207 8.29 6.41 -20.30
N ILE A 208 8.15 6.02 -19.03
CA ILE A 208 7.41 6.78 -18.00
C ILE A 208 8.40 7.26 -16.95
N PRO A 209 8.26 8.48 -16.43
CA PRO A 209 9.13 9.00 -15.39
C PRO A 209 9.24 8.05 -14.19
N TYR A 210 10.47 7.75 -13.81
CA TYR A 210 10.78 7.11 -12.52
C TYR A 210 10.62 8.13 -11.40
N ALA A 211 10.01 7.71 -10.32
CA ALA A 211 9.87 8.50 -9.12
C ALA A 211 10.08 7.64 -7.88
N MET A 212 11.22 7.78 -7.24
CA MET A 212 11.55 7.09 -6.00
C MET A 212 10.49 7.34 -4.92
N ASN A 213 10.27 6.36 -4.06
CA ASN A 213 9.38 6.47 -2.91
C ASN A 213 9.95 7.42 -1.86
N LYS A 214 9.52 8.66 -1.90
CA LYS A 214 9.91 9.72 -0.96
C LYS A 214 9.00 9.77 0.25
N VAL A 215 9.52 10.28 1.35
CA VAL A 215 8.85 10.36 2.65
C VAL A 215 8.69 11.81 3.12
N ASN A 216 7.70 12.07 3.94
CA ASN A 216 7.55 13.36 4.61
C ASN A 216 8.48 13.41 5.83
N THR A 217 9.68 13.96 5.63
CA THR A 217 10.71 14.03 6.66
C THR A 217 10.28 14.83 7.88
N SER A 218 9.47 15.87 7.73
CA SER A 218 8.97 16.68 8.85
C SER A 218 8.06 15.88 9.79
N LYS A 219 7.26 14.96 9.25
CA LYS A 219 6.43 14.07 10.08
C LYS A 219 7.25 12.97 10.76
N LEU A 220 8.39 12.58 10.20
CA LEU A 220 9.28 11.57 10.77
C LEU A 220 10.14 12.09 11.91
N ILE A 221 10.28 13.40 12.08
CA ILE A 221 11.05 14.01 13.18
C ILE A 221 10.61 13.48 14.56
N ASN A 222 9.32 13.25 14.75
CA ASN A 222 8.77 12.75 16.01
C ASN A 222 9.23 11.33 16.38
N PHE A 223 9.83 10.62 15.44
CA PHE A 223 10.37 9.27 15.63
C PHE A 223 11.91 9.25 15.69
N LEU A 224 12.56 10.40 15.63
CA LEU A 224 14.02 10.49 15.82
C LEU A 224 14.40 10.41 17.30
N ASN A 225 15.66 10.08 17.56
CA ASN A 225 16.24 10.05 18.92
C ASN A 225 15.56 9.09 19.90
N VAL A 226 14.93 8.04 19.40
CA VAL A 226 14.34 6.99 20.21
C VAL A 226 15.44 6.02 20.67
N LYS A 227 15.39 5.60 21.94
CA LYS A 227 16.32 4.60 22.47
C LYS A 227 16.19 3.29 21.70
N LYS A 228 17.31 2.78 21.19
CA LYS A 228 17.35 1.49 20.48
C LYS A 228 17.09 0.35 21.47
N LYS A 229 16.09 -0.47 21.16
CA LYS A 229 15.68 -1.66 21.93
C LYS A 229 16.09 -2.96 21.24
N TYR A 230 16.16 -2.92 19.90
CA TYR A 230 16.44 -4.07 19.06
C TYR A 230 17.69 -3.81 18.23
N ASP A 231 18.43 -4.86 17.95
CA ASP A 231 19.54 -4.75 16.98
C ASP A 231 18.97 -4.70 15.56
N VAL A 232 17.99 -5.55 15.27
CA VAL A 232 17.39 -5.64 13.94
C VAL A 232 15.88 -5.78 14.04
N CYS A 233 15.11 -5.18 13.11
CA CYS A 233 13.70 -5.49 12.95
C CYS A 233 13.34 -5.88 11.51
N PHE A 234 12.35 -6.78 11.40
CA PHE A 234 11.70 -7.14 10.15
C PHE A 234 10.20 -6.97 10.26
N LEU A 235 9.63 -6.10 9.44
CA LEU A 235 8.23 -5.70 9.49
C LEU A 235 7.62 -5.86 8.10
N ALA A 236 6.79 -6.87 7.88
CA ALA A 236 6.24 -7.15 6.55
C ALA A 236 4.93 -7.95 6.58
N ALA A 237 4.24 -8.01 5.43
CA ALA A 237 3.29 -9.07 5.17
C ALA A 237 4.03 -10.35 4.77
N TYR A 238 3.52 -11.49 5.19
CA TYR A 238 4.10 -12.78 4.85
C TYR A 238 4.08 -13.05 3.33
N SER A 239 5.14 -13.68 2.84
CA SER A 239 5.18 -14.33 1.53
C SER A 239 6.29 -15.40 1.52
N LEU A 240 6.06 -16.51 0.83
CA LEU A 240 7.04 -17.59 0.66
C LEU A 240 8.34 -17.11 0.01
N ASP A 241 8.27 -16.17 -0.92
CA ASP A 241 9.46 -15.65 -1.59
C ASP A 241 10.39 -14.90 -0.63
N ARG A 242 9.79 -14.13 0.31
CA ARG A 242 10.58 -13.47 1.37
C ARG A 242 11.18 -14.45 2.36
N GLU A 243 10.44 -15.49 2.68
CA GLU A 243 10.87 -16.48 3.65
C GLU A 243 12.16 -17.17 3.21
N LYS A 244 12.31 -17.43 1.91
CA LYS A 244 13.54 -18.04 1.35
C LYS A 244 14.79 -17.22 1.66
N SER A 245 14.71 -15.89 1.53
CA SER A 245 15.83 -14.98 1.84
C SER A 245 15.92 -14.67 3.34
N LEU A 246 14.79 -14.69 4.04
CA LEU A 246 14.71 -14.34 5.45
C LEU A 246 15.32 -15.42 6.34
N ARG A 247 15.07 -16.72 6.09
CA ARG A 247 15.59 -17.81 6.93
C ARG A 247 17.11 -17.83 7.05
N PRO A 248 17.90 -17.79 5.95
CA PRO A 248 19.35 -17.73 6.07
C PRO A 248 19.85 -16.51 6.83
N LEU A 249 19.19 -15.36 6.61
CA LEU A 249 19.53 -14.13 7.33
C LEU A 249 19.25 -14.26 8.82
N LEU A 250 18.08 -14.78 9.23
CA LEU A 250 17.75 -14.98 10.64
C LEU A 250 18.72 -15.97 11.30
N SER A 251 19.10 -17.05 10.62
CA SER A 251 20.10 -18.00 11.12
C SER A 251 21.45 -17.29 11.39
N ALA A 252 21.90 -16.40 10.48
CA ALA A 252 23.11 -15.60 10.70
C ALA A 252 22.96 -14.62 11.87
N LEU A 253 21.82 -13.93 12.01
CA LEU A 253 21.53 -13.02 13.12
C LEU A 253 21.51 -13.75 14.47
N LYS A 254 20.97 -14.97 14.50
CA LYS A 254 21.00 -15.84 15.69
C LYS A 254 22.41 -16.24 16.08
N LYS A 255 23.23 -16.70 15.10
CA LYS A 255 24.66 -17.04 15.35
C LYS A 255 25.44 -15.83 15.87
N ALA A 256 25.10 -14.61 15.40
CA ALA A 256 25.68 -13.36 15.89
C ALA A 256 25.15 -12.92 17.29
N ASN A 257 24.22 -13.66 17.88
CA ASN A 257 23.57 -13.37 19.17
C ASN A 257 22.91 -11.97 19.21
N LEU A 258 22.13 -11.63 18.17
CA LEU A 258 21.47 -10.33 18.01
C LEU A 258 20.02 -10.39 18.46
N ASN A 259 19.55 -9.30 19.07
CA ASN A 259 18.15 -9.13 19.45
C ASN A 259 17.31 -8.69 18.25
N VAL A 260 16.45 -9.60 17.76
CA VAL A 260 15.67 -9.39 16.53
C VAL A 260 14.19 -9.27 16.86
N LYS A 261 13.54 -8.23 16.35
CA LYS A 261 12.08 -8.07 16.38
C LYS A 261 11.47 -8.42 15.04
N ILE A 262 10.59 -9.43 15.00
CA ILE A 262 9.91 -9.87 13.78
C ILE A 262 8.41 -9.59 13.90
N LEU A 263 7.86 -8.87 12.93
CA LEU A 263 6.43 -8.69 12.72
C LEU A 263 6.07 -9.15 11.31
N LEU A 264 5.41 -10.29 11.20
CA LEU A 264 4.97 -10.89 9.94
C LEU A 264 3.45 -11.07 9.96
N VAL A 265 2.75 -10.15 9.35
CA VAL A 265 1.30 -10.24 9.20
C VAL A 265 0.93 -11.41 8.31
N ASP A 266 -0.07 -12.19 8.72
CA ASP A 266 -0.55 -13.41 8.04
C ASP A 266 0.44 -14.59 8.04
N TYR A 267 1.50 -14.56 8.87
CA TYR A 267 2.39 -15.70 9.06
C TYR A 267 1.69 -16.80 9.88
N PRO A 268 1.75 -18.09 9.47
CA PRO A 268 0.95 -19.14 10.11
C PRO A 268 1.50 -19.59 11.48
N TYR A 269 2.79 -19.37 11.75
CA TYR A 269 3.45 -19.87 12.95
C TYR A 269 3.81 -18.75 13.92
N SER A 270 4.06 -19.09 15.19
CA SER A 270 4.47 -18.13 16.24
C SER A 270 5.98 -17.86 16.25
N GLU A 271 6.76 -18.71 15.59
CA GLU A 271 8.22 -18.66 15.58
C GLU A 271 8.78 -18.88 14.18
N LEU A 272 9.92 -18.26 13.89
CA LEU A 272 10.70 -18.45 12.67
C LEU A 272 12.19 -18.44 13.06
N GLU A 273 12.91 -19.55 12.78
CA GLU A 273 14.33 -19.72 13.17
C GLU A 273 14.58 -19.44 14.66
N ASP A 274 13.64 -19.90 15.53
CA ASP A 274 13.60 -19.69 16.98
C ASP A 274 13.41 -18.22 17.43
N PHE A 275 13.11 -17.31 16.51
CA PHE A 275 12.67 -15.98 16.87
C PHE A 275 11.15 -15.93 16.97
N LYS A 276 10.67 -15.29 18.05
CA LYS A 276 9.23 -15.00 18.19
C LYS A 276 8.74 -14.11 17.06
N VAL A 277 7.62 -14.48 16.45
CA VAL A 277 6.96 -13.71 15.39
C VAL A 277 5.68 -13.07 15.91
N ASP A 278 5.62 -11.75 15.90
CA ASP A 278 4.37 -11.02 16.10
C ASP A 278 3.58 -11.02 14.77
N ARG A 279 2.29 -11.33 14.85
CA ARG A 279 1.43 -11.53 13.68
C ARG A 279 0.33 -10.48 13.57
N GLU A 280 0.21 -9.61 14.54
CA GLU A 280 -0.83 -8.59 14.59
C GLU A 280 -0.52 -7.44 13.63
N ILE A 281 -1.58 -6.90 13.04
CA ILE A 281 -1.47 -5.67 12.26
C ILE A 281 -1.28 -4.51 13.24
N VAL A 282 -0.19 -3.79 13.09
CA VAL A 282 0.08 -2.58 13.85
C VAL A 282 -0.30 -1.34 13.04
N SER A 283 -0.62 -0.25 13.72
CA SER A 283 -0.78 1.05 13.06
C SER A 283 0.51 1.49 12.38
N TYR A 284 0.41 2.36 11.37
CA TYR A 284 1.59 2.85 10.69
C TYR A 284 2.55 3.62 11.62
N GLU A 285 2.03 4.33 12.60
CA GLU A 285 2.84 5.01 13.63
C GLU A 285 3.63 4.01 14.50
N ASN A 286 2.99 2.91 14.92
CA ASN A 286 3.68 1.85 15.65
C ASN A 286 4.74 1.14 14.79
N TYR A 287 4.48 0.97 13.50
CA TYR A 287 5.46 0.48 12.52
C TYR A 287 6.70 1.40 12.46
N LEU A 288 6.52 2.72 12.34
CA LEU A 288 7.61 3.70 12.34
C LEU A 288 8.36 3.70 13.68
N ARG A 289 7.65 3.56 14.81
CA ARG A 289 8.26 3.47 16.14
C ARG A 289 9.15 2.24 16.25
N LEU A 290 8.70 1.07 15.82
CA LEU A 290 9.50 -0.16 15.82
C LEU A 290 10.76 -0.03 14.94
N MET A 291 10.66 0.62 13.80
CA MET A 291 11.84 0.93 12.97
C MET A 291 12.81 1.85 13.72
N SER A 292 12.31 2.89 14.37
CA SER A 292 13.12 3.84 15.14
C SER A 292 13.78 3.20 16.36
N GLU A 293 13.12 2.24 16.99
CA GLU A 293 13.66 1.47 18.12
C GLU A 293 14.69 0.40 17.73
N SER A 294 14.94 0.23 16.42
CA SER A 294 15.88 -0.77 15.88
C SER A 294 17.12 -0.12 15.29
N ARG A 295 18.31 -0.75 15.49
CA ARG A 295 19.57 -0.28 14.87
C ARG A 295 19.53 -0.46 13.36
N ALA A 296 18.99 -1.60 12.90
CA ALA A 296 18.80 -1.87 11.49
C ALA A 296 17.40 -2.40 11.17
N VAL A 297 16.98 -2.19 9.94
CA VAL A 297 15.70 -2.64 9.37
C VAL A 297 15.98 -3.57 8.20
N ILE A 298 15.33 -4.72 8.17
CA ILE A 298 15.41 -5.65 7.05
C ILE A 298 14.42 -5.22 5.96
N ASP A 299 14.90 -5.06 4.72
CA ASP A 299 14.08 -4.85 3.52
C ASP A 299 14.36 -5.91 2.48
N LEU A 300 13.45 -6.87 2.32
CA LEU A 300 13.58 -7.96 1.36
C LEU A 300 12.60 -7.81 0.19
N TRP A 301 13.06 -8.22 -0.99
CA TRP A 301 12.20 -8.40 -2.15
C TRP A 301 11.04 -9.35 -1.84
N ARG A 302 9.89 -9.09 -2.43
CA ARG A 302 8.74 -9.99 -2.37
C ARG A 302 8.62 -10.88 -3.62
N LEU A 303 9.09 -10.39 -4.73
CA LEU A 303 9.02 -11.03 -6.06
C LEU A 303 10.40 -10.93 -6.70
N ALA A 304 10.62 -11.64 -7.79
CA ALA A 304 11.88 -11.64 -8.53
C ALA A 304 12.46 -10.23 -8.73
N PRO A 305 13.78 -10.09 -8.88
CA PRO A 305 14.48 -8.81 -8.80
C PRO A 305 13.86 -7.76 -9.71
N GLY A 306 13.36 -6.72 -9.11
CA GLY A 306 12.91 -5.48 -9.74
C GLY A 306 13.86 -4.36 -9.31
N GLU A 307 13.82 -3.22 -9.98
CA GLU A 307 14.72 -2.09 -9.77
C GLU A 307 14.07 -0.94 -9.01
N GLY A 308 13.18 -1.25 -8.08
CA GLY A 308 12.47 -0.25 -7.29
C GLY A 308 12.81 -0.34 -5.80
N TYR A 309 12.59 0.75 -5.07
CA TYR A 309 12.85 0.85 -3.64
C TYR A 309 11.57 0.99 -2.87
N SER A 310 11.43 0.19 -1.80
CA SER A 310 10.30 0.31 -0.89
C SER A 310 10.39 1.61 -0.09
N PHE A 311 9.26 2.08 0.41
CA PHE A 311 9.23 3.21 1.38
C PHE A 311 10.12 2.95 2.58
N ARG A 312 10.26 1.69 2.99
CA ARG A 312 11.07 1.27 4.14
C ARG A 312 12.51 1.76 4.06
N ILE A 313 13.10 1.80 2.85
CA ILE A 313 14.46 2.30 2.66
C ILE A 313 14.52 3.80 2.98
N SER A 314 13.63 4.60 2.39
CA SER A 314 13.58 6.04 2.64
C SER A 314 13.22 6.37 4.10
N GLU A 315 12.31 5.60 4.69
CA GLU A 315 11.93 5.72 6.11
C GLU A 315 13.11 5.40 7.03
N ALA A 316 13.76 4.24 6.86
CA ALA A 316 14.86 3.80 7.68
C ALA A 316 16.04 4.78 7.64
N LEU A 317 16.44 5.23 6.45
CA LEU A 317 17.52 6.19 6.29
C LEU A 317 17.18 7.56 6.92
N THR A 318 15.94 7.99 6.78
CA THR A 318 15.45 9.23 7.43
C THR A 318 15.44 9.10 8.95
N LEU A 319 15.08 7.94 9.48
CA LEU A 319 15.02 7.62 10.92
C LEU A 319 16.38 7.27 11.52
N ASN A 320 17.49 7.42 10.78
CA ASN A 320 18.84 7.03 11.21
C ASN A 320 18.94 5.54 11.61
N SER A 321 18.23 4.67 10.93
CA SER A 321 18.37 3.23 11.04
C SER A 321 19.16 2.69 9.86
N LYS A 322 19.97 1.65 10.07
CA LYS A 322 20.68 0.92 9.02
C LYS A 322 19.70 0.03 8.25
N ILE A 323 20.14 -0.47 7.11
CA ILE A 323 19.34 -1.34 6.26
C ILE A 323 20.12 -2.63 6.00
N ILE A 324 19.43 -3.76 6.09
CA ILE A 324 19.90 -5.07 5.64
C ILE A 324 18.98 -5.50 4.50
N THR A 325 19.53 -5.74 3.30
CA THR A 325 18.70 -5.97 2.12
C THR A 325 19.34 -6.95 1.15
N ASN A 326 18.51 -7.69 0.41
CA ASN A 326 18.91 -8.49 -0.74
C ASN A 326 18.74 -7.75 -2.09
N ARG A 327 18.50 -6.43 -2.06
CA ARG A 327 18.37 -5.59 -3.26
C ARG A 327 19.74 -5.16 -3.77
N THR A 328 20.39 -6.01 -4.56
CA THR A 328 21.73 -5.74 -5.09
C THR A 328 21.78 -4.51 -6.00
N CYS A 329 20.67 -4.14 -6.64
CA CYS A 329 20.58 -2.92 -7.47
C CYS A 329 20.91 -1.64 -6.68
N ILE A 330 20.74 -1.63 -5.35
CA ILE A 330 21.05 -0.47 -4.51
C ILE A 330 22.53 -0.10 -4.49
N LEU A 331 23.42 -1.04 -4.80
CA LEU A 331 24.87 -0.80 -4.87
C LEU A 331 25.26 0.25 -5.93
N ASN A 332 24.42 0.42 -6.95
CA ASN A 332 24.64 1.38 -8.04
C ASN A 332 23.97 2.74 -7.79
N GLU A 333 23.30 2.90 -6.66
CA GLU A 333 22.57 4.14 -6.37
C GLU A 333 23.48 5.20 -5.73
N PRO A 334 23.30 6.49 -6.09
CA PRO A 334 24.12 7.56 -5.55
C PRO A 334 23.98 7.76 -4.04
N PHE A 335 22.92 7.22 -3.43
CA PHE A 335 22.71 7.25 -1.98
C PHE A 335 23.21 5.99 -1.25
N TYR A 336 23.80 5.05 -1.96
CA TYR A 336 24.39 3.86 -1.33
C TYR A 336 25.58 4.24 -0.45
N ASP A 337 25.59 3.71 0.76
CA ASP A 337 26.72 3.82 1.68
C ASP A 337 26.83 2.53 2.50
N ALA A 338 27.98 1.87 2.43
CA ALA A 338 28.23 0.60 3.11
C ALA A 338 28.15 0.72 4.66
N SER A 339 28.35 1.93 5.23
CA SER A 339 28.16 2.14 6.67
C SER A 339 26.69 2.12 7.09
N ARG A 340 25.76 2.26 6.13
CA ARG A 340 24.31 2.32 6.34
C ARG A 340 23.56 1.14 5.76
N MET A 341 24.13 0.45 4.78
CA MET A 341 23.44 -0.60 4.01
C MET A 341 24.30 -1.85 3.91
N PHE A 342 23.82 -2.94 4.52
CA PHE A 342 24.38 -4.27 4.35
C PHE A 342 23.60 -4.98 3.24
N VAL A 343 24.27 -5.21 2.10
CA VAL A 343 23.66 -5.86 0.94
C VAL A 343 24.18 -7.27 0.83
N PHE A 344 23.27 -8.24 0.70
CA PHE A 344 23.61 -9.64 0.49
C PHE A 344 22.91 -10.21 -0.73
N SER A 345 23.52 -11.23 -1.35
CA SER A 345 22.92 -11.95 -2.47
C SER A 345 22.25 -13.23 -1.99
N GLU A 346 21.11 -13.57 -2.58
CA GLU A 346 20.45 -14.84 -2.31
C GLU A 346 21.37 -16.02 -2.69
N GLY A 347 21.35 -17.07 -1.86
CA GLY A 347 22.18 -18.26 -2.05
C GLY A 347 23.61 -18.14 -1.53
N ASN A 348 24.08 -16.94 -1.18
CA ASN A 348 25.38 -16.78 -0.54
C ASN A 348 25.28 -16.94 0.98
N GLU A 349 26.32 -17.53 1.58
CA GLU A 349 26.43 -17.58 3.04
C GLU A 349 26.55 -16.15 3.61
N ILE A 350 25.77 -15.88 4.65
CA ILE A 350 25.79 -14.59 5.31
C ILE A 350 26.67 -14.71 6.56
N ASN A 351 27.81 -14.00 6.56
CA ASN A 351 28.74 -14.01 7.69
C ASN A 351 28.17 -13.28 8.91
N PRO A 352 27.96 -13.97 10.06
CA PRO A 352 27.41 -13.37 11.28
C PRO A 352 28.28 -12.24 11.85
N ASP A 353 29.60 -12.36 11.80
CA ASP A 353 30.51 -11.35 12.33
C ASP A 353 30.51 -10.08 11.48
N ALA A 354 30.38 -10.23 10.14
CA ALA A 354 30.22 -9.09 9.25
C ALA A 354 28.95 -8.28 9.55
N ILE A 355 27.81 -8.96 9.83
CA ILE A 355 26.58 -8.26 10.25
C ILE A 355 26.78 -7.58 11.60
N LYS A 356 27.36 -8.26 12.56
CA LYS A 356 27.62 -7.68 13.90
C LYS A 356 28.50 -6.45 13.79
N HIS A 357 29.59 -6.53 13.06
CA HIS A 357 30.48 -5.40 12.79
C HIS A 357 29.74 -4.25 12.10
N PHE A 358 28.94 -4.55 11.08
CA PHE A 358 28.11 -3.54 10.40
C PHE A 358 27.19 -2.82 11.39
N LEU A 359 26.52 -3.52 12.29
CA LEU A 359 25.55 -2.91 13.22
C LEU A 359 26.21 -1.97 14.23
N ILE A 360 27.41 -2.27 14.72
CA ILE A 360 28.13 -1.46 15.71
C ILE A 360 28.95 -0.33 15.09
N SER A 361 29.33 -0.45 13.82
CA SER A 361 30.12 0.58 13.13
C SER A 361 29.39 1.92 13.06
N PRO A 362 30.08 3.05 13.14
CA PRO A 362 29.46 4.36 13.00
C PRO A 362 28.86 4.55 11.60
N MET A 363 27.76 5.29 11.53
CA MET A 363 27.13 5.64 10.25
C MET A 363 27.64 6.98 9.75
N LYS A 364 27.97 7.07 8.47
CA LYS A 364 28.21 8.37 7.83
C LYS A 364 26.90 9.17 7.75
N PRO A 365 26.94 10.49 7.76
CA PRO A 365 25.77 11.31 7.47
C PRO A 365 25.15 10.97 6.11
N VAL A 366 23.85 11.05 5.97
CA VAL A 366 23.14 10.91 4.69
C VAL A 366 22.41 12.21 4.36
N ASP A 367 22.44 12.59 3.11
CA ASP A 367 21.61 13.69 2.63
C ASP A 367 20.14 13.22 2.57
N LYS A 368 19.38 13.62 3.58
CA LYS A 368 17.95 13.26 3.69
C LYS A 368 17.08 13.95 2.64
N SER A 369 17.57 14.97 1.94
CA SER A 369 16.82 15.67 0.89
C SER A 369 16.50 14.74 -0.28
N ILE A 370 17.35 13.76 -0.55
CA ILE A 370 17.13 12.73 -1.58
C ILE A 370 15.83 11.96 -1.33
N PHE A 371 15.52 11.70 -0.06
CA PHE A 371 14.35 10.93 0.37
C PHE A 371 13.15 11.80 0.74
N SER A 372 13.33 13.12 0.77
CA SER A 372 12.29 14.04 1.22
C SER A 372 11.29 14.36 0.11
N LEU A 373 10.01 14.30 0.46
CA LEU A 373 8.98 15.06 -0.26
C LEU A 373 9.24 16.52 0.10
N GLY A 374 9.68 17.32 -0.85
CA GLY A 374 9.89 18.75 -0.61
C GLY A 374 8.70 19.37 0.16
N THR A 375 8.99 20.29 1.05
CA THR A 375 7.96 21.12 1.71
C THR A 375 7.32 22.02 0.65
N ASN A 376 6.25 21.53 0.00
CA ASN A 376 5.36 22.35 -0.85
C ASN A 376 4.16 22.83 -0.03
#